data_922570afbc47d424e959da2e776c6278
#
_entry.id   922570afbc47d424e959da2e776c6278
#
_cell.length_a   1.000
_cell.length_b   1.000
_cell.length_c   1.000
_cell.angle_alpha   90.00
_cell.angle_beta   90.00
_cell.angle_gamma   90.00
#
_symmetry.space_group_name_H-M   'P 1'
#
loop_
_entity.id
_entity.type
_entity.pdbx_description
1 polymer ?
#
loop_
_entity_poly.entity_id
_entity_poly.type
_entity_poly.pdbx_seq_one_letter_code
_entity_poly.pdbx_strand_id
1 'polypeptide(L)'
;QSIKKKIKLPNRIDIKGILLEELFQEQFFARSGILLEGISIFDDKPFAHKIGFEGWAMFVYSLRNKTHAQKVKFNYLLRGRSVIGLIKKFEGKHLSPGIILIPIKNSIIFEDIFKSHKIDYSKKNILLER
;
A
#
# COMPACT_ATOMS: atom_id res chain seq x y z
N GLN A 1 -4.43 28.01 8.25
CA GLN A 1 -3.37 29.02 8.46
C GLN A 1 -2.99 29.13 9.92
N SER A 2 -3.95 29.14 10.85
CA SER A 2 -3.67 29.10 12.29
C SER A 2 -2.88 27.83 12.69
N ILE A 3 -3.06 26.72 11.98
CA ILE A 3 -2.31 25.48 12.16
C ILE A 3 -0.83 25.68 11.86
N LYS A 4 -0.47 26.36 10.76
CA LYS A 4 0.94 26.66 10.42
C LYS A 4 1.64 27.52 11.43
N LYS A 5 0.91 28.44 12.08
CA LYS A 5 1.46 29.30 13.13
C LYS A 5 1.69 28.57 14.45
N LYS A 6 0.83 27.63 14.79
CA LYS A 6 0.92 26.84 16.04
C LYS A 6 1.90 25.68 15.94
N ILE A 7 1.99 25.04 14.77
CA ILE A 7 2.83 23.87 14.51
C ILE A 7 3.96 24.30 13.58
N LYS A 8 5.18 24.41 14.12
CA LYS A 8 6.37 24.67 13.32
C LYS A 8 6.77 23.43 12.56
N LEU A 9 6.24 23.27 11.34
CA LEU A 9 6.57 22.15 10.46
C LEU A 9 7.70 22.54 9.51
N PRO A 10 8.65 21.62 9.25
CA PRO A 10 9.75 21.87 8.31
C PRO A 10 9.28 21.96 6.87
N ASN A 11 8.14 21.37 6.55
CA ASN A 11 7.57 21.31 5.20
C ASN A 11 6.34 22.21 5.05
N ARG A 12 6.09 22.62 3.81
CA ARG A 12 4.88 23.37 3.48
C ARG A 12 3.64 22.49 3.66
N ILE A 13 2.61 23.05 4.30
CA ILE A 13 1.28 22.44 4.38
C ILE A 13 0.38 23.09 3.34
N ASP A 14 -0.18 22.30 2.44
CA ASP A 14 -1.23 22.70 1.54
C ASP A 14 -2.58 22.32 2.12
N ILE A 15 -3.46 23.32 2.23
CA ILE A 15 -4.82 23.13 2.74
C ILE A 15 -5.78 23.37 1.59
N LYS A 16 -6.62 22.38 1.29
CA LYS A 16 -7.62 22.45 0.25
C LYS A 16 -8.98 22.00 0.78
N GLY A 17 -10.00 22.81 0.60
CA GLY A 17 -11.39 22.43 0.87
C GLY A 17 -11.99 21.78 -0.37
N ILE A 18 -12.69 20.66 -0.18
CA ILE A 18 -13.45 19.99 -1.22
C ILE A 18 -14.83 19.57 -0.70
N LEU A 19 -15.81 19.53 -1.57
CA LEU A 19 -17.11 18.93 -1.27
C LEU A 19 -17.02 17.42 -1.38
N LEU A 20 -17.88 16.72 -0.63
CA LEU A 20 -17.92 15.25 -0.67
C LEU A 20 -18.17 14.72 -2.09
N GLU A 21 -19.03 15.39 -2.84
CA GLU A 21 -19.34 15.04 -4.22
C GLU A 21 -18.11 15.15 -5.15
N GLU A 22 -17.26 16.15 -4.91
CA GLU A 22 -16.01 16.32 -5.69
C GLU A 22 -15.04 15.16 -5.50
N LEU A 23 -15.03 14.56 -4.30
CA LEU A 23 -14.16 13.41 -3.99
C LEU A 23 -14.44 12.21 -4.90
N PHE A 24 -15.70 12.06 -5.35
CA PHE A 24 -16.11 10.94 -6.20
C PHE A 24 -16.11 11.25 -7.70
N GLN A 25 -15.70 12.45 -8.10
CA GLN A 25 -15.59 12.82 -9.51
C GLN A 25 -14.30 12.27 -10.13
N GLU A 26 -14.39 11.73 -11.34
CA GLU A 26 -13.24 11.18 -12.06
C GLU A 26 -12.14 12.22 -12.32
N GLN A 27 -12.53 13.49 -12.52
CA GLN A 27 -11.62 14.59 -12.78
C GLN A 27 -10.77 15.00 -11.56
N PHE A 28 -11.14 14.54 -10.36
CA PHE A 28 -10.41 14.90 -9.16
C PHE A 28 -9.19 13.97 -8.98
N PHE A 29 -8.04 14.43 -9.43
CA PHE A 29 -6.79 13.62 -9.45
C PHE A 29 -6.32 13.15 -8.08
N ALA A 30 -6.54 13.93 -7.01
CA ALA A 30 -6.14 13.55 -5.65
C ALA A 30 -7.06 12.47 -5.04
N ARG A 31 -8.14 12.09 -5.70
CA ARG A 31 -9.13 11.11 -5.21
C ARG A 31 -8.48 9.81 -4.74
N SER A 32 -7.65 9.22 -5.57
CA SER A 32 -7.01 7.95 -5.25
C SER A 32 -6.11 8.04 -4.03
N GLY A 33 -5.32 9.10 -3.91
CA GLY A 33 -4.48 9.33 -2.74
C GLY A 33 -5.29 9.48 -1.46
N ILE A 34 -6.37 10.26 -1.49
CA ILE A 34 -7.24 10.45 -0.32
C ILE A 34 -7.91 9.13 0.09
N LEU A 35 -8.49 8.41 -0.87
CA LEU A 35 -9.24 7.17 -0.59
C LEU A 35 -8.32 6.03 -0.12
N LEU A 36 -7.13 5.92 -0.69
CA LEU A 36 -6.23 4.80 -0.43
C LEU A 36 -5.25 5.07 0.72
N GLU A 37 -4.76 6.30 0.85
CA GLU A 37 -3.65 6.66 1.74
C GLU A 37 -4.01 7.76 2.73
N GLY A 38 -5.17 8.42 2.57
CA GLY A 38 -5.61 9.48 3.46
C GLY A 38 -5.80 9.00 4.90
N ILE A 39 -5.41 9.85 5.85
CA ILE A 39 -5.59 9.60 7.29
C ILE A 39 -6.43 10.72 7.88
N SER A 40 -7.44 10.33 8.65
CA SER A 40 -8.28 11.27 9.39
C SER A 40 -7.50 11.85 10.58
N ILE A 41 -7.39 13.17 10.65
CA ILE A 41 -6.75 13.85 11.77
C ILE A 41 -7.57 13.82 13.07
N PHE A 42 -8.84 13.41 13.00
CA PHE A 42 -9.71 13.36 14.18
C PHE A 42 -9.49 12.13 15.05
N ASP A 43 -9.17 10.99 14.42
CA ASP A 43 -9.05 9.71 15.11
C ASP A 43 -7.81 8.91 14.69
N ASP A 44 -6.95 9.52 13.88
CA ASP A 44 -5.70 8.94 13.37
C ASP A 44 -5.91 7.59 12.65
N LYS A 45 -7.05 7.46 11.96
CA LYS A 45 -7.40 6.24 11.22
C LYS A 45 -7.39 6.48 9.72
N PRO A 46 -7.11 5.43 8.91
CA PRO A 46 -7.24 5.53 7.47
C PRO A 46 -8.62 6.04 7.06
N PHE A 47 -8.67 6.99 6.13
CA PHE A 47 -9.93 7.53 5.61
C PHE A 47 -10.84 6.45 5.04
N ALA A 48 -10.27 5.47 4.35
CA ALA A 48 -11.01 4.32 3.82
C ALA A 48 -11.86 3.60 4.88
N HIS A 49 -11.36 3.50 6.12
CA HIS A 49 -12.09 2.86 7.22
C HIS A 49 -13.40 3.57 7.54
N LYS A 50 -13.47 4.90 7.36
CA LYS A 50 -14.70 5.67 7.61
C LYS A 50 -15.81 5.35 6.61
N ILE A 51 -15.45 4.87 5.45
CA ILE A 51 -16.40 4.45 4.41
C ILE A 51 -16.51 2.92 4.29
N GLY A 52 -15.96 2.17 5.26
CA GLY A 52 -16.09 0.71 5.34
C GLY A 52 -15.09 -0.07 4.47
N PHE A 53 -14.00 0.56 4.05
CA PHE A 53 -12.99 -0.06 3.18
C PHE A 53 -11.60 -0.04 3.78
N GLU A 54 -10.71 -0.82 3.19
CA GLU A 54 -9.27 -0.81 3.47
C GLU A 54 -8.49 -0.64 2.16
N GLY A 55 -7.44 0.18 2.20
CA GLY A 55 -6.52 0.35 1.09
C GLY A 55 -5.44 -0.73 1.08
N TRP A 56 -5.30 -1.43 -0.04
CA TRP A 56 -4.30 -2.48 -0.26
C TRP A 56 -3.54 -2.26 -1.56
N ALA A 57 -2.28 -2.66 -1.57
CA ALA A 57 -1.51 -2.84 -2.78
C ALA A 57 -1.54 -4.31 -3.17
N MET A 58 -2.09 -4.62 -4.31
CA MET A 58 -2.08 -5.95 -4.89
C MET A 58 -0.87 -6.08 -5.82
N PHE A 59 0.02 -7.01 -5.49
CA PHE A 59 1.16 -7.35 -6.33
C PHE A 59 0.87 -8.67 -7.07
N VAL A 60 1.01 -8.63 -8.38
CA VAL A 60 1.02 -9.82 -9.24
C VAL A 60 2.44 -9.97 -9.75
N TYR A 61 3.09 -11.08 -9.45
CA TYR A 61 4.48 -11.29 -9.80
C TYR A 61 4.72 -12.67 -10.43
N SER A 62 5.81 -12.79 -11.16
CA SER A 62 6.21 -14.02 -11.84
C SER A 62 7.65 -14.38 -11.50
N LEU A 63 7.87 -15.65 -11.18
CA LEU A 63 9.20 -16.23 -10.97
C LEU A 63 9.67 -17.05 -12.20
N ARG A 64 8.98 -16.90 -13.33
CA ARG A 64 9.22 -17.72 -14.52
C ARG A 64 10.67 -17.67 -15.00
N ASN A 65 11.30 -16.50 -14.92
CA ASN A 65 12.68 -16.27 -15.38
C ASN A 65 13.74 -16.61 -14.32
N LYS A 66 13.36 -17.27 -13.23
CA LYS A 66 14.26 -17.63 -12.14
C LYS A 66 14.60 -19.12 -12.17
N THR A 67 15.80 -19.45 -11.70
CA THR A 67 16.20 -20.84 -11.47
C THR A 67 15.37 -21.47 -10.34
N HIS A 68 15.34 -22.77 -10.25
CA HIS A 68 14.63 -23.46 -9.16
C HIS A 68 15.12 -23.00 -7.78
N ALA A 69 16.43 -22.90 -7.58
CA ALA A 69 17.01 -22.45 -6.33
C ALA A 69 16.59 -21.02 -5.98
N GLN A 70 16.57 -20.12 -6.96
CA GLN A 70 16.11 -18.73 -6.79
C GLN A 70 14.63 -18.66 -6.44
N LYS A 71 13.78 -19.46 -7.08
CA LYS A 71 12.34 -19.55 -6.77
C LYS A 71 12.11 -19.99 -5.32
N VAL A 72 12.80 -21.04 -4.89
CA VAL A 72 12.69 -21.57 -3.53
C VAL A 72 13.13 -20.51 -2.51
N LYS A 73 14.28 -19.90 -2.74
CA LYS A 73 14.81 -18.85 -1.87
C LYS A 73 13.86 -17.66 -1.74
N PHE A 74 13.32 -17.19 -2.85
CA PHE A 74 12.39 -16.06 -2.86
C PHE A 74 11.06 -16.43 -2.17
N ASN A 75 10.52 -17.60 -2.40
CA ASN A 75 9.32 -18.07 -1.72
C ASN A 75 9.52 -18.17 -0.18
N TYR A 76 10.69 -18.62 0.28
CA TYR A 76 10.99 -18.62 1.71
C TYR A 76 11.13 -17.22 2.29
N LEU A 77 11.67 -16.28 1.53
CA LEU A 77 11.73 -14.88 1.92
C LEU A 77 10.32 -14.31 2.13
N LEU A 78 9.40 -14.57 1.23
CA LEU A 78 8.03 -14.06 1.31
C LEU A 78 7.19 -14.77 2.38
N ARG A 79 7.18 -16.09 2.38
CA ARG A 79 6.29 -16.90 3.23
C ARG A 79 6.91 -17.28 4.58
N GLY A 80 8.24 -17.33 4.64
CA GLY A 80 8.98 -17.85 5.78
C GLY A 80 9.17 -19.36 5.72
N ARG A 81 10.12 -19.87 6.49
CA ARG A 81 10.36 -21.29 6.72
C ARG A 81 10.65 -21.54 8.20
N SER A 82 11.86 -21.20 8.65
CA SER A 82 12.26 -21.23 10.06
C SER A 82 12.06 -19.88 10.77
N VAL A 83 11.89 -18.81 10.01
CA VAL A 83 11.58 -17.46 10.49
C VAL A 83 10.32 -16.93 9.81
N ILE A 84 9.71 -15.92 10.41
CA ILE A 84 8.51 -15.28 9.85
C ILE A 84 8.86 -14.66 8.50
N GLY A 85 8.06 -14.97 7.47
CA GLY A 85 8.21 -14.38 6.15
C GLY A 85 7.78 -12.93 6.10
N LEU A 86 8.23 -12.23 5.06
CA LEU A 86 7.96 -10.79 4.90
C LEU A 86 6.47 -10.48 4.77
N ILE A 87 5.70 -11.34 4.10
CA ILE A 87 4.25 -11.11 3.96
C ILE A 87 3.61 -10.98 5.34
N LYS A 88 3.86 -11.93 6.24
CA LYS A 88 3.30 -11.92 7.58
C LYS A 88 3.88 -10.78 8.44
N LYS A 89 5.19 -10.54 8.33
CA LYS A 89 5.87 -9.46 9.06
C LYS A 89 5.28 -8.08 8.76
N PHE A 90 4.87 -7.85 7.53
CA PHE A 90 4.27 -6.58 7.09
C PHE A 90 2.74 -6.64 6.94
N GLU A 91 2.10 -7.54 7.67
CA GLU A 91 0.63 -7.65 7.75
C GLU A 91 -0.05 -7.94 6.40
N GLY A 92 0.69 -8.53 5.48
CA GLY A 92 0.18 -8.88 4.15
C GLY A 92 -0.61 -10.19 4.14
N LYS A 93 -1.20 -10.47 3.00
CA LYS A 93 -1.97 -11.70 2.73
C LYS A 93 -1.52 -12.34 1.43
N HIS A 94 -1.39 -13.63 1.42
CA HIS A 94 -1.15 -14.40 0.20
C HIS A 94 -2.49 -14.87 -0.35
N LEU A 95 -2.85 -14.45 -1.56
CA LEU A 95 -4.11 -14.83 -2.19
C LEU A 95 -3.99 -16.12 -3.00
N SER A 96 -2.98 -16.19 -3.84
CA SER A 96 -2.70 -17.35 -4.69
C SER A 96 -1.24 -17.31 -5.13
N PRO A 97 -0.70 -18.38 -5.75
CA PRO A 97 0.64 -18.34 -6.31
C PRO A 97 0.82 -17.11 -7.22
N GLY A 98 1.80 -16.26 -6.90
CA GLY A 98 2.10 -15.05 -7.65
C GLY A 98 1.21 -13.84 -7.35
N ILE A 99 0.29 -13.92 -6.38
CA ILE A 99 -0.57 -12.78 -6.01
C ILE A 99 -0.56 -12.57 -4.50
N ILE A 100 -0.13 -11.38 -4.08
CA ILE A 100 -0.12 -10.98 -2.68
C ILE A 100 -0.81 -9.63 -2.48
N LEU A 101 -1.38 -9.45 -1.31
CA LEU A 101 -1.91 -8.18 -0.83
C LEU A 101 -1.04 -7.65 0.30
N ILE A 102 -0.62 -6.41 0.16
CA ILE A 102 0.19 -5.72 1.17
C ILE A 102 -0.55 -4.45 1.59
N PRO A 103 -0.64 -4.14 2.89
CA PRO A 103 -1.18 -2.85 3.32
C PRO A 103 -0.47 -1.71 2.58
N ILE A 104 -1.23 -0.73 2.13
CA ILE A 104 -0.70 0.29 1.22
C ILE A 104 0.49 1.04 1.82
N LYS A 105 0.50 1.24 3.14
CA LYS A 105 1.60 1.86 3.89
C LYS A 105 2.95 1.13 3.75
N ASN A 106 2.92 -0.18 3.47
CA ASN A 106 4.11 -1.03 3.32
C ASN A 106 4.44 -1.36 1.86
N SER A 107 3.70 -0.83 0.90
CA SER A 107 3.82 -1.21 -0.51
C SER A 107 5.20 -0.89 -1.10
N ILE A 108 5.80 0.24 -0.71
CA ILE A 108 7.12 0.66 -1.19
C ILE A 108 8.20 -0.35 -0.82
N ILE A 109 8.12 -0.93 0.39
CA ILE A 109 9.07 -1.95 0.85
C ILE A 109 9.05 -3.16 -0.10
N PHE A 110 7.86 -3.60 -0.49
CA PHE A 110 7.71 -4.73 -1.41
C PHE A 110 8.14 -4.41 -2.84
N GLU A 111 7.91 -3.19 -3.31
CA GLU A 111 8.46 -2.75 -4.60
C GLU A 111 9.98 -2.85 -4.61
N ASP A 112 10.65 -2.38 -3.54
CA ASP A 112 12.10 -2.46 -3.42
C ASP A 112 12.58 -3.91 -3.35
N ILE A 113 11.87 -4.80 -2.67
CA ILE A 113 12.18 -6.23 -2.61
C ILE A 113 12.08 -6.87 -4.01
N PHE A 114 11.02 -6.62 -4.74
CA PHE A 114 10.85 -7.14 -6.11
C PHE A 114 11.94 -6.62 -7.05
N LYS A 115 12.24 -5.33 -6.99
CA LYS A 115 13.29 -4.71 -7.80
C LYS A 115 14.68 -5.26 -7.46
N SER A 116 15.03 -5.38 -6.17
CA SER A 116 16.34 -5.88 -5.74
C SER A 116 16.58 -7.34 -6.13
N HIS A 117 15.53 -8.16 -6.17
CA HIS A 117 15.60 -9.55 -6.60
C HIS A 117 15.35 -9.72 -8.11
N LYS A 118 15.18 -8.62 -8.84
CA LYS A 118 14.89 -8.63 -10.30
C LYS A 118 13.68 -9.52 -10.63
N ILE A 119 12.62 -9.39 -9.86
CA ILE A 119 11.36 -10.12 -10.07
C ILE A 119 10.43 -9.23 -10.89
N ASP A 120 9.87 -9.79 -11.96
CA ASP A 120 8.82 -9.12 -12.73
C ASP A 120 7.54 -9.04 -11.92
N TYR A 121 6.99 -7.84 -11.78
CA TYR A 121 5.75 -7.62 -11.06
C TYR A 121 4.93 -6.49 -11.65
N SER A 122 3.64 -6.53 -11.37
CA SER A 122 2.74 -5.38 -11.52
C SER A 122 2.09 -5.08 -10.18
N LYS A 123 1.77 -3.81 -9.95
CA LYS A 123 1.11 -3.33 -8.74
C LYS A 123 -0.18 -2.61 -9.10
N LYS A 124 -1.24 -2.91 -8.36
CA LYS A 124 -2.49 -2.16 -8.39
C LYS A 124 -2.92 -1.83 -6.97
N ASN A 125 -3.27 -0.58 -6.75
CA ASN A 125 -3.89 -0.18 -5.49
C ASN A 125 -5.38 -0.48 -5.56
N ILE A 126 -5.91 -1.09 -4.52
CA ILE A 126 -7.31 -1.53 -4.45
C ILE A 126 -7.92 -1.15 -3.11
N LEU A 127 -9.24 -0.96 -3.12
CA LEU A 127 -10.04 -0.84 -1.92
C LEU A 127 -10.81 -2.16 -1.73
N LEU A 128 -10.68 -2.73 -0.56
CA LEU A 128 -11.43 -3.90 -0.16
C LEU A 128 -12.42 -3.54 0.94
N GLU A 129 -13.62 -4.05 0.87
CA GLU A 129 -14.61 -3.94 1.92
C GLU A 129 -14.12 -4.65 3.19
N ARG A 130 -14.31 -3.99 4.31
CA ARG A 130 -13.91 -4.51 5.62
C ARG A 130 -14.88 -5.52 6.15
#